data_33779b946cc925126ca389d26e14be0c
#
_entry.id   33779b946cc925126ca389d26e14be0c
#
_cell.length_a   1.000
_cell.length_b   1.000
_cell.length_c   1.000
_cell.angle_alpha   90.00
_cell.angle_beta   90.00
_cell.angle_gamma   90.00
#
_symmetry.space_group_name_H-M   'P 1'
#
loop_
_entity.id
_entity.type
_entity.pdbx_description
1 polymer ?
#
loop_
_entity_poly.entity_id
_entity_poly.type
_entity_poly.pdbx_seq_one_letter_code
_entity_poly.pdbx_strand_id
1 'polypeptide(L)'
;TNTPVYNWDKGYFGNITIQYALQQSRNVTAVETLNKVGLDKAKTFLNGLGIDYPSMHYANAISSNTTESNKQYGASSEKMAAAYAAFANGGIYHKPMYVNKVVFSDGSSKEFSDPGTRAMKETTAYMMTEMMKTVLAYGTGRGAYLPWLPQAGKTGTSNYTDEEIEKYIKNSG
;
A
#
# COMPACT_ATOMS: atom_id res chain seq x y z
N THR A 1 -3.00 -3.10 -25.05
CA THR A 1 -4.47 -2.89 -24.99
C THR A 1 -4.74 -1.60 -24.25
N ASN A 2 -5.44 -0.64 -24.92
CA ASN A 2 -5.87 0.62 -24.30
C ASN A 2 -7.11 0.34 -23.43
N THR A 3 -6.90 -0.14 -22.22
CA THR A 3 -7.99 -0.30 -21.26
C THR A 3 -8.26 1.06 -20.61
N PRO A 4 -9.47 1.61 -20.68
CA PRO A 4 -9.79 2.90 -20.07
C PRO A 4 -9.74 2.77 -18.54
N VAL A 5 -9.22 3.80 -17.87
CA VAL A 5 -9.19 3.90 -16.40
C VAL A 5 -10.28 4.87 -15.97
N TYR A 6 -11.11 4.42 -15.05
CA TYR A 6 -12.18 5.23 -14.47
C TYR A 6 -11.93 5.53 -13.00
N ASN A 7 -12.31 6.72 -12.58
CA ASN A 7 -12.46 7.03 -11.16
C ASN A 7 -13.71 6.33 -10.59
N TRP A 8 -13.75 6.11 -9.28
CA TRP A 8 -14.85 5.41 -8.62
C TRP A 8 -16.22 6.06 -8.81
N ASP A 9 -16.25 7.39 -9.01
CA ASP A 9 -17.46 8.19 -9.28
C ASP A 9 -17.66 8.48 -10.77
N LYS A 10 -16.84 7.89 -11.64
CA LYS A 10 -16.78 8.15 -13.08
C LYS A 10 -16.52 9.62 -13.45
N GLY A 11 -16.20 10.48 -12.47
CA GLY A 11 -15.94 11.90 -12.65
C GLY A 11 -14.47 12.19 -13.01
N TYR A 12 -14.25 13.28 -13.73
CA TYR A 12 -12.92 13.79 -14.10
C TYR A 12 -12.88 15.27 -13.76
N PHE A 13 -11.82 15.72 -13.06
CA PHE A 13 -11.72 17.07 -12.52
C PHE A 13 -10.60 17.91 -13.18
N GLY A 14 -10.09 17.47 -14.32
CA GLY A 14 -8.98 18.16 -14.98
C GLY A 14 -7.70 18.12 -14.14
N ASN A 15 -6.99 19.24 -14.09
CA ASN A 15 -5.76 19.38 -13.31
C ASN A 15 -6.08 19.52 -11.82
N ILE A 16 -5.60 18.58 -11.02
CA ILE A 16 -5.76 18.56 -9.55
C ILE A 16 -4.39 18.34 -8.89
N THR A 17 -4.27 18.73 -7.63
CA THR A 17 -3.06 18.46 -6.86
C THR A 17 -2.95 16.97 -6.53
N ILE A 18 -1.72 16.47 -6.37
CA ILE A 18 -1.47 15.07 -5.93
C ILE A 18 -2.11 14.82 -4.56
N GLN A 19 -2.06 15.80 -3.65
CA GLN A 19 -2.72 15.69 -2.35
C GLN A 19 -4.23 15.48 -2.50
N TYR A 20 -4.92 16.27 -3.32
CA TYR A 20 -6.35 16.11 -3.55
C TYR A 20 -6.67 14.78 -4.24
N ALA A 21 -5.84 14.35 -5.19
CA ALA A 21 -5.99 13.07 -5.85
C ALA A 21 -5.87 11.89 -4.86
N LEU A 22 -4.89 11.93 -3.95
CA LEU A 22 -4.73 10.94 -2.88
C LEU A 22 -5.92 10.98 -1.92
N GLN A 23 -6.32 12.16 -1.48
CA GLN A 23 -7.45 12.42 -0.57
C GLN A 23 -8.75 11.82 -1.11
N GLN A 24 -9.02 11.99 -2.40
CA GLN A 24 -10.22 11.52 -3.09
C GLN A 24 -10.06 10.17 -3.78
N SER A 25 -8.92 9.49 -3.57
CA SER A 25 -8.64 8.15 -4.13
C SER A 25 -8.83 8.09 -5.65
N ARG A 26 -8.20 9.01 -6.40
CA ARG A 26 -8.36 9.13 -7.85
C ARG A 26 -7.51 8.12 -8.60
N ASN A 27 -8.15 7.19 -9.28
CA ASN A 27 -7.51 6.11 -10.03
C ASN A 27 -6.68 6.63 -11.21
N VAL A 28 -7.23 7.55 -11.98
CA VAL A 28 -6.56 8.12 -13.17
C VAL A 28 -5.23 8.77 -12.78
N THR A 29 -5.23 9.58 -11.72
CA THR A 29 -4.01 10.22 -11.23
C THR A 29 -3.01 9.21 -10.68
N ALA A 30 -3.46 8.12 -10.05
CA ALA A 30 -2.58 7.06 -9.56
C ALA A 30 -1.85 6.36 -10.72
N VAL A 31 -2.58 5.99 -11.78
CA VAL A 31 -1.99 5.37 -12.99
C VAL A 31 -1.05 6.34 -13.71
N GLU A 32 -1.44 7.61 -13.84
CA GLU A 32 -0.58 8.63 -14.44
C GLU A 32 0.71 8.84 -13.62
N THR A 33 0.61 8.85 -12.29
CA THR A 33 1.77 8.96 -11.42
C THR A 33 2.72 7.77 -11.60
N LEU A 34 2.19 6.54 -11.62
CA LEU A 34 2.99 5.35 -11.89
C LEU A 34 3.67 5.41 -13.27
N ASN A 35 2.95 5.89 -14.28
CA ASN A 35 3.52 6.07 -15.63
C ASN A 35 4.69 7.07 -15.61
N LYS A 36 4.57 8.18 -14.89
CA LYS A 36 5.66 9.18 -14.75
C LYS A 36 6.85 8.65 -13.93
N VAL A 37 6.60 7.87 -12.92
CA VAL A 37 7.66 7.24 -12.08
C VAL A 37 8.40 6.16 -12.85
N GLY A 38 7.67 5.35 -13.61
CA GLY A 38 8.15 4.18 -14.33
C GLY A 38 8.09 2.90 -13.48
N LEU A 39 7.87 1.78 -14.16
CA LEU A 39 7.59 0.48 -13.51
C LEU A 39 8.77 -0.05 -12.71
N ASP A 40 10.01 0.10 -13.21
CA ASP A 40 11.22 -0.40 -12.55
C ASP A 40 11.50 0.34 -11.23
N LYS A 41 11.34 1.67 -11.24
CA LYS A 41 11.52 2.48 -10.01
C LYS A 41 10.43 2.18 -8.99
N ALA A 42 9.19 1.99 -9.45
CA ALA A 42 8.08 1.61 -8.58
C ALA A 42 8.31 0.22 -7.96
N LYS A 43 8.76 -0.75 -8.73
CA LYS A 43 9.13 -2.09 -8.23
C LYS A 43 10.24 -2.00 -7.18
N THR A 44 11.30 -1.26 -7.47
CA THR A 44 12.42 -1.05 -6.52
C THR A 44 11.93 -0.43 -5.22
N PHE A 45 11.03 0.55 -5.29
CA PHE A 45 10.45 1.19 -4.11
C PHE A 45 9.61 0.21 -3.28
N LEU A 46 8.74 -0.60 -3.92
CA LEU A 46 7.96 -1.63 -3.23
C LEU A 46 8.84 -2.67 -2.55
N ASN A 47 9.91 -3.11 -3.22
CA ASN A 47 10.86 -4.07 -2.65
C ASN A 47 11.54 -3.48 -1.40
N GLY A 48 11.87 -2.18 -1.41
CA GLY A 48 12.37 -1.47 -0.24
C GLY A 48 11.40 -1.41 0.95
N LEU A 49 10.11 -1.63 0.70
CA LEU A 49 9.04 -1.73 1.69
C LEU A 49 8.62 -3.18 2.00
N GLY A 50 9.40 -4.18 1.57
CA GLY A 50 9.14 -5.59 1.82
C GLY A 50 8.01 -6.19 0.97
N ILE A 51 7.56 -5.48 -0.06
CA ILE A 51 6.54 -5.93 -1.00
C ILE A 51 7.20 -6.26 -2.33
N ASP A 52 7.20 -7.54 -2.70
CA ASP A 52 7.80 -8.02 -3.94
C ASP A 52 6.72 -8.46 -4.93
N TYR A 53 6.71 -7.82 -6.09
CA TYR A 53 5.88 -8.21 -7.21
C TYR A 53 6.75 -8.94 -8.25
N PRO A 54 6.29 -10.07 -8.79
CA PRO A 54 7.03 -10.80 -9.85
C PRO A 54 7.33 -9.91 -11.05
N SER A 55 6.34 -9.12 -11.47
CA SER A 55 6.46 -8.08 -12.49
C SER A 55 5.59 -6.88 -12.12
N MET A 56 5.83 -5.73 -12.76
CA MET A 56 5.03 -4.53 -12.58
C MET A 56 4.30 -4.18 -13.86
N HIS A 57 3.04 -3.79 -13.70
CA HIS A 57 2.17 -3.32 -14.77
C HIS A 57 1.48 -2.02 -14.35
N TYR A 58 1.06 -1.18 -15.28
CA TYR A 58 0.38 0.07 -14.96
C TYR A 58 -0.93 -0.15 -14.17
N ALA A 59 -1.59 -1.30 -14.38
CA ALA A 59 -2.77 -1.68 -13.62
C ALA A 59 -2.49 -1.83 -12.10
N ASN A 60 -1.24 -2.15 -11.71
CA ASN A 60 -0.86 -2.27 -10.30
C ASN A 60 -0.91 -0.95 -9.52
N ALA A 61 -1.08 0.20 -10.19
CA ALA A 61 -1.36 1.47 -9.52
C ALA A 61 -2.67 1.46 -8.73
N ILE A 62 -3.64 0.61 -9.12
CA ILE A 62 -5.00 0.57 -8.57
C ILE A 62 -5.52 -0.83 -8.29
N SER A 63 -4.78 -1.87 -8.67
CA SER A 63 -5.17 -3.27 -8.48
C SER A 63 -3.96 -4.16 -8.19
N SER A 64 -4.14 -5.12 -7.31
CA SER A 64 -3.21 -6.23 -7.10
C SER A 64 -3.54 -7.43 -7.98
N ASN A 65 -4.73 -7.46 -8.60
CA ASN A 65 -5.17 -8.57 -9.42
C ASN A 65 -4.44 -8.58 -10.77
N THR A 66 -3.93 -9.73 -11.15
CA THR A 66 -3.41 -9.99 -12.49
C THR A 66 -3.99 -11.30 -13.02
N THR A 67 -4.11 -11.38 -14.34
CA THR A 67 -4.52 -12.60 -15.03
C THR A 67 -3.38 -13.61 -15.21
N GLU A 68 -2.18 -13.30 -14.73
CA GLU A 68 -1.06 -14.22 -14.81
C GLU A 68 -1.24 -15.34 -13.77
N SER A 69 -1.63 -16.52 -14.25
CA SER A 69 -1.75 -17.73 -13.43
C SER A 69 -0.44 -18.03 -12.69
N ASN A 70 -0.53 -18.43 -11.43
CA ASN A 70 0.57 -18.83 -10.55
C ASN A 70 1.52 -17.72 -10.08
N LYS A 71 1.24 -16.44 -10.30
CA LYS A 71 2.02 -15.34 -9.73
C LYS A 71 1.22 -14.62 -8.65
N GLN A 72 1.84 -14.47 -7.48
CA GLN A 72 1.21 -13.77 -6.36
C GLN A 72 1.50 -12.27 -6.47
N TYR A 73 0.45 -11.48 -6.55
CA TYR A 73 0.48 -10.03 -6.45
C TYR A 73 -0.24 -9.59 -5.18
N GLY A 74 0.09 -8.40 -4.72
CA GLY A 74 -0.45 -7.87 -3.48
C GLY A 74 0.47 -8.10 -2.28
N ALA A 75 -0.02 -7.75 -1.12
CA ALA A 75 0.69 -7.89 0.14
C ALA A 75 -0.26 -8.40 1.22
N SER A 76 0.24 -9.23 2.13
CA SER A 76 -0.51 -9.57 3.34
C SER A 76 -0.75 -8.33 4.20
N SER A 77 -1.73 -8.38 5.10
CA SER A 77 -2.00 -7.30 6.06
C SER A 77 -0.77 -6.95 6.89
N GLU A 78 0.04 -7.94 7.25
CA GLU A 78 1.31 -7.78 7.96
C GLU A 78 2.33 -6.99 7.12
N LYS A 79 2.58 -7.39 5.86
CA LYS A 79 3.49 -6.67 4.97
C LYS A 79 3.01 -5.24 4.72
N MET A 80 1.71 -5.05 4.57
CA MET A 80 1.12 -3.73 4.39
C MET A 80 1.30 -2.87 5.63
N ALA A 81 1.09 -3.40 6.83
CA ALA A 81 1.31 -2.71 8.09
C ALA A 81 2.78 -2.27 8.24
N ALA A 82 3.73 -3.17 7.95
CA ALA A 82 5.17 -2.86 7.99
C ALA A 82 5.55 -1.78 6.96
N ALA A 83 5.00 -1.84 5.74
CA ALA A 83 5.24 -0.84 4.70
C ALA A 83 4.71 0.54 5.10
N TYR A 84 3.51 0.61 5.69
CA TYR A 84 2.95 1.87 6.20
C TYR A 84 3.70 2.40 7.42
N ALA A 85 4.20 1.53 8.30
CA ALA A 85 5.04 1.93 9.43
C ALA A 85 6.30 2.69 8.98
N ALA A 86 6.83 2.40 7.80
CA ALA A 86 7.99 3.12 7.26
C ALA A 86 7.69 4.62 7.02
N PHE A 87 6.46 4.99 6.66
CA PHE A 87 6.08 6.41 6.54
C PHE A 87 6.06 7.11 7.90
N ALA A 88 5.53 6.45 8.93
CA ALA A 88 5.50 7.00 10.29
C ALA A 88 6.88 7.02 10.96
N ASN A 89 7.81 6.20 10.48
CA ASN A 89 9.15 6.01 11.02
C ASN A 89 10.24 6.73 10.21
N GLY A 90 9.93 7.90 9.67
CA GLY A 90 10.90 8.73 8.95
C GLY A 90 11.52 8.05 7.72
N GLY A 91 10.84 7.10 7.10
CA GLY A 91 11.28 6.40 5.90
C GLY A 91 12.16 5.17 6.15
N ILE A 92 12.25 4.69 7.38
CA ILE A 92 12.95 3.44 7.73
C ILE A 92 11.95 2.29 7.74
N TYR A 93 12.19 1.29 6.90
CA TYR A 93 11.43 0.04 6.89
C TYR A 93 12.07 -0.95 7.88
N HIS A 94 11.24 -1.54 8.72
CA HIS A 94 11.59 -2.67 9.57
C HIS A 94 10.86 -3.93 9.12
N LYS A 95 11.62 -5.01 8.97
CA LYS A 95 11.02 -6.31 8.69
C LYS A 95 10.18 -6.77 9.88
N PRO A 96 8.94 -7.26 9.66
CA PRO A 96 8.16 -7.86 10.74
C PRO A 96 8.94 -8.91 11.52
N MET A 97 8.91 -8.82 12.85
CA MET A 97 9.63 -9.70 13.75
C MET A 97 8.70 -10.18 14.85
N TYR A 98 8.61 -11.51 15.03
CA TYR A 98 7.71 -12.15 15.99
C TYR A 98 8.39 -12.51 17.30
N VAL A 99 9.72 -12.67 17.27
CA VAL A 99 10.53 -13.06 18.42
C VAL A 99 11.70 -12.11 18.54
N ASN A 100 11.76 -11.39 19.65
CA ASN A 100 12.87 -10.49 19.96
C ASN A 100 13.91 -11.11 20.88
N LYS A 101 13.53 -12.14 21.67
CA LYS A 101 14.43 -12.84 22.59
C LYS A 101 13.99 -14.27 22.80
N VAL A 102 14.96 -15.18 22.83
CA VAL A 102 14.79 -16.57 23.26
C VAL A 102 15.65 -16.79 24.49
N VAL A 103 15.08 -17.34 25.56
CA VAL A 103 15.79 -17.76 26.75
C VAL A 103 15.79 -19.29 26.76
N PHE A 104 16.97 -19.89 26.83
CA PHE A 104 17.16 -21.33 26.85
C PHE A 104 17.06 -21.89 28.28
N SER A 105 16.88 -23.19 28.40
CA SER A 105 16.76 -23.89 29.70
C SER A 105 18.03 -23.83 30.58
N ASP A 106 19.20 -23.59 29.94
CA ASP A 106 20.48 -23.38 30.61
C ASP A 106 20.68 -21.96 31.15
N GLY A 107 19.67 -21.06 30.94
CA GLY A 107 19.74 -19.66 31.35
C GLY A 107 20.41 -18.73 30.32
N SER A 108 20.98 -19.26 29.26
CA SER A 108 21.50 -18.44 28.17
C SER A 108 20.36 -17.78 27.38
N SER A 109 20.67 -16.69 26.67
CA SER A 109 19.67 -16.04 25.85
C SER A 109 20.25 -15.58 24.52
N LYS A 110 19.37 -15.54 23.48
CA LYS A 110 19.67 -14.98 22.19
C LYS A 110 18.67 -13.87 21.89
N GLU A 111 19.16 -12.68 21.61
CA GLU A 111 18.36 -11.54 21.19
C GLU A 111 18.41 -11.40 19.66
N PHE A 112 17.29 -10.94 19.11
CA PHE A 112 17.11 -10.63 17.71
C PHE A 112 16.72 -9.17 17.59
N SER A 113 17.29 -8.47 16.64
CA SER A 113 16.95 -7.08 16.33
C SER A 113 16.97 -6.86 14.83
N ASP A 114 16.16 -5.92 14.37
CA ASP A 114 16.22 -5.42 13.01
C ASP A 114 16.63 -3.94 13.05
N PRO A 115 17.79 -3.57 12.53
CA PRO A 115 18.25 -2.18 12.51
C PRO A 115 17.39 -1.31 11.56
N GLY A 116 16.57 -1.93 10.74
CA GLY A 116 15.81 -1.26 9.70
C GLY A 116 16.65 -0.92 8.46
N THR A 117 15.95 -0.65 7.39
CA THR A 117 16.53 -0.25 6.11
C THR A 117 15.84 1.00 5.59
N ARG A 118 16.61 1.98 5.13
CA ARG A 118 16.03 3.18 4.55
C ARG A 118 15.34 2.88 3.23
N ALA A 119 14.01 2.97 3.22
CA ALA A 119 13.17 2.77 2.04
C ALA A 119 12.91 4.08 1.29
N MET A 120 12.90 5.21 1.99
CA MET A 120 12.69 6.53 1.39
C MET A 120 13.35 7.63 2.24
N LYS A 121 13.47 8.83 1.66
CA LYS A 121 13.94 10.00 2.40
C LYS A 121 12.96 10.37 3.50
N GLU A 122 13.44 10.89 4.62
CA GLU A 122 12.59 11.37 5.72
C GLU A 122 11.59 12.43 5.23
N THR A 123 12.04 13.35 4.39
CA THR A 123 11.16 14.37 3.79
C THR A 123 10.04 13.76 2.94
N THR A 124 10.32 12.66 2.23
CA THR A 124 9.30 11.95 1.45
C THR A 124 8.28 11.27 2.37
N ALA A 125 8.75 10.62 3.44
CA ALA A 125 7.88 10.00 4.44
C ALA A 125 6.98 11.05 5.11
N TYR A 126 7.56 12.19 5.50
CA TYR A 126 6.82 13.31 6.08
C TYR A 126 5.74 13.83 5.12
N MET A 127 6.11 14.17 3.89
CA MET A 127 5.16 14.70 2.91
C MET A 127 4.01 13.73 2.61
N MET A 128 4.32 12.43 2.47
CA MET A 128 3.28 11.41 2.28
C MET A 128 2.36 11.31 3.49
N THR A 129 2.90 11.34 4.70
CA THR A 129 2.11 11.30 5.95
C THR A 129 1.18 12.50 6.03
N GLU A 130 1.66 13.71 5.71
CA GLU A 130 0.82 14.93 5.69
C GLU A 130 -0.32 14.81 4.64
N MET A 131 -0.03 14.30 3.45
CA MET A 131 -1.07 14.05 2.45
C MET A 131 -2.08 12.99 2.93
N MET A 132 -1.62 11.91 3.57
CA MET A 132 -2.49 10.85 4.09
C MET A 132 -3.37 11.31 5.27
N LYS A 133 -2.95 12.30 6.06
CA LYS A 133 -3.83 12.95 7.06
C LYS A 133 -5.08 13.53 6.42
N THR A 134 -4.95 14.12 5.23
CA THR A 134 -6.09 14.72 4.53
C THR A 134 -7.11 13.69 4.05
N VAL A 135 -6.68 12.44 3.80
CA VAL A 135 -7.60 11.34 3.44
C VAL A 135 -8.60 11.07 4.57
N LEU A 136 -8.12 11.08 5.81
CA LEU A 136 -8.96 10.84 6.99
C LEU A 136 -9.75 12.09 7.38
N ALA A 137 -9.14 13.26 7.34
CA ALA A 137 -9.81 14.50 7.78
C ALA A 137 -10.88 14.98 6.78
N TYR A 138 -10.63 14.88 5.48
CA TYR A 138 -11.45 15.54 4.44
C TYR A 138 -11.80 14.61 3.25
N GLY A 139 -11.23 13.42 3.18
CA GLY A 139 -11.32 12.54 2.04
C GLY A 139 -12.17 11.30 2.28
N THR A 140 -11.83 10.26 1.53
CA THR A 140 -12.56 8.97 1.52
C THR A 140 -12.48 8.22 2.86
N GLY A 141 -11.55 8.58 3.75
CA GLY A 141 -11.35 7.94 5.04
C GLY A 141 -12.09 8.59 6.22
N ARG A 142 -12.95 9.60 6.00
CA ARG A 142 -13.63 10.35 7.08
C ARG A 142 -14.38 9.49 8.09
N GLY A 143 -14.90 8.35 7.68
CA GLY A 143 -15.60 7.43 8.58
C GLY A 143 -14.71 6.80 9.66
N ALA A 144 -13.38 6.83 9.49
CA ALA A 144 -12.40 6.33 10.45
C ALA A 144 -11.68 7.44 11.22
N TYR A 145 -12.04 8.72 10.98
CA TYR A 145 -11.35 9.85 11.59
C TYR A 145 -11.70 10.02 13.08
N LEU A 146 -10.66 10.08 13.91
CA LEU A 146 -10.75 10.32 15.35
C LEU A 146 -10.06 11.66 15.66
N PRO A 147 -10.81 12.74 16.00
CA PRO A 147 -10.25 14.10 16.12
C PRO A 147 -9.16 14.26 17.18
N TRP A 148 -9.18 13.41 18.20
CA TRP A 148 -8.23 13.42 19.33
C TRP A 148 -6.96 12.60 19.09
N LEU A 149 -6.88 11.85 17.98
CA LEU A 149 -5.74 10.99 17.68
C LEU A 149 -5.07 11.44 16.38
N PRO A 150 -3.75 11.74 16.39
CA PRO A 150 -3.01 11.94 15.15
C PRO A 150 -3.07 10.71 14.27
N GLN A 151 -3.60 10.84 13.06
CA GLN A 151 -3.84 9.73 12.16
C GLN A 151 -3.46 10.07 10.73
N ALA A 152 -2.94 9.10 10.02
CA ALA A 152 -2.74 9.14 8.58
C ALA A 152 -3.12 7.77 7.99
N GLY A 153 -3.68 7.75 6.80
CA GLY A 153 -4.09 6.49 6.18
C GLY A 153 -4.58 6.64 4.76
N LYS A 154 -4.86 5.51 4.14
CA LYS A 154 -5.44 5.43 2.81
C LYS A 154 -6.51 4.34 2.78
N THR A 155 -7.66 4.68 2.25
CA THR A 155 -8.73 3.70 2.00
C THR A 155 -8.41 2.84 0.78
N GLY A 156 -8.92 1.61 0.77
CA GLY A 156 -8.87 0.72 -0.37
C GLY A 156 -10.19 -0.01 -0.54
N THR A 157 -10.55 -0.26 -1.80
CA THR A 157 -11.69 -1.10 -2.17
C THR A 157 -11.23 -1.98 -3.33
N SER A 158 -11.43 -3.27 -3.20
CA SER A 158 -11.14 -4.23 -4.26
C SER A 158 -12.37 -5.11 -4.49
N ASN A 159 -12.61 -5.45 -5.74
CA ASN A 159 -13.63 -6.43 -6.11
C ASN A 159 -12.97 -7.81 -6.23
N TYR A 160 -13.76 -8.85 -5.96
CA TYR A 160 -13.38 -10.20 -6.36
C TYR A 160 -13.40 -10.31 -7.89
N THR A 161 -12.53 -11.14 -8.45
CA THR A 161 -12.63 -11.53 -9.86
C THR A 161 -13.88 -12.40 -10.09
N ASP A 162 -14.34 -12.46 -11.33
CA ASP A 162 -15.49 -13.33 -11.68
C ASP A 162 -15.20 -14.80 -11.34
N GLU A 163 -13.95 -15.26 -11.51
CA GLU A 163 -13.51 -16.60 -11.14
C GLU A 163 -13.57 -16.84 -9.62
N GLU A 164 -13.16 -15.87 -8.82
CA GLU A 164 -13.26 -15.94 -7.35
C GLU A 164 -14.72 -15.95 -6.91
N ILE A 165 -15.56 -15.10 -7.52
CA ILE A 165 -17.00 -15.05 -7.24
C ILE A 165 -17.64 -16.40 -7.57
N GLU A 166 -17.36 -16.97 -8.74
CA GLU A 166 -17.88 -18.29 -9.12
C GLU A 166 -17.45 -19.39 -8.14
N LYS A 167 -16.18 -19.39 -7.75
CA LYS A 167 -15.62 -20.36 -6.81
C LYS A 167 -16.27 -20.29 -5.43
N TYR A 168 -16.51 -19.10 -4.91
CA TYR A 168 -17.08 -18.92 -3.58
C TYR A 168 -18.59 -19.07 -3.55
N ILE A 169 -19.31 -18.62 -4.59
CA ILE A 169 -20.77 -18.75 -4.65
C ILE A 169 -21.18 -20.19 -4.96
N LYS A 170 -20.50 -20.88 -5.89
CA LYS A 170 -20.82 -22.28 -6.22
C LYS A 170 -20.48 -23.27 -5.09
N ASN A 171 -19.58 -22.92 -4.17
CA ASN A 171 -19.21 -23.77 -3.03
C ASN A 171 -19.98 -23.43 -1.73
N SER A 172 -20.86 -22.46 -1.76
CA SER A 172 -21.68 -22.05 -0.59
C SER A 172 -23.15 -22.49 -0.67
N GLY A 173 -23.48 -23.38 -1.62
CA GLY A 173 -24.78 -24.02 -1.80
C GLY A 173 -24.85 -25.43 -1.26
#